data_3eb12f6e04a816ee6abd4bd722f2ff40
#
_entry.id   3eb12f6e04a816ee6abd4bd722f2ff40
#
_cell.length_a   1.000
_cell.length_b   1.000
_cell.length_c   1.000
_cell.angle_alpha   90.00
_cell.angle_beta   90.00
_cell.angle_gamma   90.00
#
_symmetry.space_group_name_H-M   'P 1'
#
loop_
_entity.id
_entity.type
_entity.pdbx_description
1 polymer ?
#
loop_
_entity_poly.entity_id
_entity_poly.type
_entity_poly.pdbx_seq_one_letter_code
_entity_poly.pdbx_strand_id
1 'polypeptide(L)'
;MKKMLKKISVLLILAMIVGIFQTGEVFAKAKYDEVGSFSEGLAVVMKDDKYGYINKKGEEVVEPKYDYVEAFREGLAWVYKDGKGGYINKKGEEVVNVGKYDDVGAFSEGLAKVGEDYEYGYINRKGEEVVNVGKYDNVGDFREGLAWVEKDGKIGYINKKGEEVIKVKLKYDDVGDFREGLALVKKGYKYGYINKKGEEVVKTKYDVAGDFREGLALVKKDKRWYYINKKGEEVIKVNLKYDAASSFSEGIALVRRGDNWYIIDKKGEEVVGVGKYDDVRDFSEGLALVNKDDQRGYINKKGEEVVGVGKYNVIGDFSKGLARVAEGNKSGFINKKGEEVVKLKYDEVWFFSEGLVWVKKDGKWGVINKKGKEVIKVKLKYYDVRDFREGLAMVSIGNWETSKWGFINKKGKEVVEPKYDDASSFSEGIAPVREGDNWYIIDKKGKVIRKI
;
A
#
# COMPACT_ATOMS: atom_id res chain seq x y z
N MET A 1 83.39 -13.61 -18.92
CA MET A 1 82.09 -13.96 -19.54
C MET A 1 81.14 -14.74 -18.61
N LYS A 2 81.52 -15.79 -17.88
CA LYS A 2 80.63 -16.56 -16.98
C LYS A 2 80.06 -15.78 -15.77
N LYS A 3 80.71 -14.73 -15.27
CA LYS A 3 80.18 -13.92 -14.14
C LYS A 3 79.17 -12.85 -14.58
N MET A 4 79.20 -12.43 -15.86
CA MET A 4 78.24 -11.46 -16.40
C MET A 4 76.89 -12.12 -16.76
N LEU A 5 76.90 -13.35 -17.26
CA LEU A 5 75.69 -14.12 -17.56
C LEU A 5 74.94 -14.53 -16.33
N LYS A 6 75.57 -14.76 -15.16
CA LYS A 6 74.87 -15.03 -13.89
C LYS A 6 74.12 -13.79 -13.30
N LYS A 7 74.64 -12.58 -13.53
CA LYS A 7 73.97 -11.34 -13.08
C LYS A 7 72.83 -10.96 -13.97
N ILE A 8 72.83 -11.28 -15.26
CA ILE A 8 71.75 -11.04 -16.18
C ILE A 8 70.58 -12.01 -15.91
N SER A 9 70.85 -13.28 -15.59
CA SER A 9 69.84 -14.27 -15.23
C SER A 9 69.13 -13.95 -13.90
N VAL A 10 69.87 -13.39 -12.91
CA VAL A 10 69.27 -13.02 -11.62
C VAL A 10 68.46 -11.74 -11.76
N LEU A 11 68.84 -10.78 -12.60
CA LEU A 11 68.00 -9.60 -12.87
C LEU A 11 66.77 -9.91 -13.69
N LEU A 12 66.77 -10.86 -14.63
CA LEU A 12 65.57 -11.30 -15.36
C LEU A 12 64.68 -12.12 -14.50
N ILE A 13 65.15 -12.93 -13.56
CA ILE A 13 64.28 -13.64 -12.58
C ILE A 13 63.69 -12.69 -11.55
N LEU A 14 64.43 -11.65 -11.10
CA LEU A 14 63.85 -10.61 -10.25
C LEU A 14 62.84 -9.74 -10.99
N ALA A 15 63.03 -9.47 -12.30
CA ALA A 15 62.04 -8.74 -13.11
C ALA A 15 60.79 -9.59 -13.39
N MET A 16 60.89 -10.91 -13.51
CA MET A 16 59.75 -11.80 -13.61
C MET A 16 59.04 -12.01 -12.27
N ILE A 17 59.71 -11.94 -11.13
CA ILE A 17 59.10 -12.03 -9.81
C ILE A 17 58.41 -10.69 -9.42
N VAL A 18 58.90 -9.56 -9.88
CA VAL A 18 58.27 -8.23 -9.68
C VAL A 18 57.14 -7.98 -10.67
N GLY A 19 57.07 -8.73 -11.81
CA GLY A 19 55.98 -8.64 -12.78
C GLY A 19 54.78 -9.56 -12.48
N ILE A 20 54.84 -10.40 -11.43
CA ILE A 20 53.73 -11.28 -11.02
C ILE A 20 52.99 -10.76 -9.78
N PHE A 21 53.48 -9.70 -9.16
CA PHE A 21 52.63 -8.87 -8.27
C PHE A 21 52.00 -7.72 -9.08
N GLN A 22 51.32 -8.01 -10.18
CA GLN A 22 50.09 -7.29 -10.40
C GLN A 22 49.23 -7.69 -9.21
N THR A 23 49.17 -6.82 -8.23
CA THR A 23 48.10 -6.77 -7.26
C THR A 23 46.82 -6.85 -8.08
N GLY A 24 46.25 -8.06 -8.17
CA GLY A 24 44.82 -8.12 -8.36
C GLY A 24 44.31 -7.23 -7.25
N GLU A 25 43.87 -6.03 -7.57
CA GLU A 25 42.91 -5.35 -6.73
C GLU A 25 41.83 -6.37 -6.54
N VAL A 26 41.83 -7.03 -5.40
CA VAL A 26 40.64 -7.68 -4.89
C VAL A 26 39.72 -6.50 -4.70
N PHE A 27 38.89 -6.22 -5.73
CA PHE A 27 37.80 -5.29 -5.60
C PHE A 27 37.05 -5.78 -4.39
N ALA A 28 37.16 -5.06 -3.31
CA ALA A 28 36.43 -5.40 -2.09
C ALA A 28 34.96 -5.35 -2.49
N LYS A 29 34.30 -6.52 -2.54
CA LYS A 29 32.87 -6.62 -2.84
C LYS A 29 32.13 -5.60 -1.98
N ALA A 30 31.17 -4.89 -2.56
CA ALA A 30 30.34 -3.95 -1.83
C ALA A 30 29.87 -4.59 -0.51
N LYS A 31 29.86 -3.82 0.57
CA LYS A 31 29.41 -4.32 1.86
C LYS A 31 27.96 -4.79 1.81
N TYR A 32 27.14 -4.11 1.02
CA TYR A 32 25.74 -4.45 0.75
C TYR A 32 25.45 -4.42 -0.74
N ASP A 33 24.60 -5.32 -1.20
CA ASP A 33 24.11 -5.36 -2.57
C ASP A 33 23.07 -4.25 -2.78
N GLU A 34 22.20 -4.01 -1.78
CA GLU A 34 21.18 -2.96 -1.80
C GLU A 34 21.09 -2.23 -0.46
N VAL A 35 20.74 -0.94 -0.52
CA VAL A 35 20.43 -0.10 0.66
C VAL A 35 19.17 0.70 0.39
N GLY A 36 18.10 0.41 1.12
CA GLY A 36 16.79 1.07 1.01
C GLY A 36 16.73 2.44 1.67
N SER A 37 15.62 3.14 1.48
CA SER A 37 15.36 4.43 2.14
C SER A 37 15.16 4.25 3.66
N PHE A 38 15.49 5.28 4.43
CA PHE A 38 15.31 5.28 5.88
C PHE A 38 13.83 5.38 6.27
N SER A 39 13.44 4.62 7.27
CA SER A 39 12.15 4.70 7.95
C SER A 39 12.37 4.58 9.45
N GLU A 40 11.88 5.54 10.20
CA GLU A 40 12.05 5.61 11.66
C GLU A 40 13.50 5.49 12.14
N GLY A 41 14.45 6.01 11.33
CA GLY A 41 15.88 6.04 11.65
C GLY A 41 16.68 4.84 11.17
N LEU A 42 16.05 3.85 10.56
CA LEU A 42 16.66 2.62 10.07
C LEU A 42 16.41 2.43 8.57
N ALA A 43 17.37 1.86 7.85
CA ALA A 43 17.25 1.46 6.45
C ALA A 43 17.44 -0.05 6.32
N VAL A 44 16.63 -0.66 5.48
CA VAL A 44 16.82 -2.05 5.06
C VAL A 44 18.09 -2.15 4.25
N VAL A 45 18.90 -3.16 4.50
CA VAL A 45 20.05 -3.54 3.69
C VAL A 45 19.93 -4.97 3.24
N MET A 46 20.43 -5.26 2.03
CA MET A 46 20.51 -6.62 1.51
C MET A 46 21.96 -6.98 1.24
N LYS A 47 22.32 -8.22 1.55
CA LYS A 47 23.61 -8.82 1.24
C LYS A 47 23.46 -10.32 1.03
N ASP A 48 23.95 -10.81 -0.09
CA ASP A 48 23.91 -12.24 -0.42
C ASP A 48 22.47 -12.82 -0.23
N ASP A 49 21.45 -12.12 -0.78
CA ASP A 49 20.00 -12.44 -0.69
C ASP A 49 19.44 -12.50 0.73
N LYS A 50 20.13 -11.93 1.71
CA LYS A 50 19.63 -11.78 3.08
C LYS A 50 19.46 -10.32 3.45
N TYR A 51 18.48 -10.03 4.27
CA TYR A 51 18.09 -8.69 4.68
C TYR A 51 18.45 -8.42 6.14
N GLY A 52 18.83 -7.19 6.40
CA GLY A 52 19.14 -6.65 7.72
C GLY A 52 18.84 -5.16 7.79
N TYR A 53 19.37 -4.49 8.80
CA TYR A 53 19.13 -3.05 8.98
C TYR A 53 20.39 -2.31 9.45
N ILE A 54 20.52 -1.09 8.94
CA ILE A 54 21.52 -0.12 9.39
C ILE A 54 20.85 1.13 9.94
N ASN A 55 21.52 1.83 10.86
CA ASN A 55 21.10 3.14 11.32
C ASN A 55 21.65 4.27 10.43
N LYS A 56 21.27 5.52 10.70
CA LYS A 56 21.72 6.71 9.94
C LYS A 56 23.25 6.96 10.02
N LYS A 57 23.93 6.30 10.94
CA LYS A 57 25.39 6.32 11.01
C LYS A 57 26.05 5.22 10.15
N GLY A 58 25.26 4.38 9.48
CA GLY A 58 25.76 3.24 8.71
C GLY A 58 26.20 2.07 9.59
N GLU A 59 25.87 2.08 10.88
CA GLU A 59 26.16 0.99 11.80
C GLU A 59 25.09 -0.08 11.65
N GLU A 60 25.49 -1.35 11.60
CA GLU A 60 24.59 -2.47 11.57
C GLU A 60 23.83 -2.55 12.91
N VAL A 61 22.52 -2.47 12.83
CA VAL A 61 21.60 -2.74 13.95
C VAL A 61 21.19 -4.20 13.93
N VAL A 62 20.99 -4.71 12.72
CA VAL A 62 20.70 -6.12 12.46
C VAL A 62 21.52 -6.55 11.25
N GLU A 63 22.39 -7.55 11.44
CA GLU A 63 23.12 -8.16 10.33
C GLU A 63 22.16 -8.78 9.29
N PRO A 64 22.49 -8.81 8.01
CA PRO A 64 21.72 -9.48 6.98
C PRO A 64 21.59 -10.99 7.27
N LYS A 65 20.44 -11.43 7.74
CA LYS A 65 20.15 -12.83 8.12
C LYS A 65 18.72 -13.30 7.84
N TYR A 66 17.84 -12.36 7.52
CA TYR A 66 16.43 -12.65 7.23
C TYR A 66 16.21 -12.86 5.73
N ASP A 67 15.25 -13.71 5.38
CA ASP A 67 14.86 -13.97 3.99
C ASP A 67 14.03 -12.81 3.42
N TYR A 68 13.31 -12.10 4.29
CA TYR A 68 12.54 -10.91 3.95
C TYR A 68 12.33 -10.03 5.18
N VAL A 69 12.23 -8.73 4.98
CA VAL A 69 11.93 -7.74 6.03
C VAL A 69 11.09 -6.59 5.51
N GLU A 70 10.30 -5.98 6.37
CA GLU A 70 9.58 -4.73 6.07
C GLU A 70 10.26 -3.51 6.70
N ALA A 71 9.97 -2.32 6.18
CA ALA A 71 10.41 -1.09 6.82
C ALA A 71 9.79 -0.92 8.20
N PHE A 72 10.52 -0.29 9.13
CA PHE A 72 9.98 0.00 10.45
C PHE A 72 8.74 0.89 10.40
N ARG A 73 7.72 0.50 11.15
CA ARG A 73 6.49 1.27 11.35
C ARG A 73 6.06 1.16 12.81
N GLU A 74 5.81 2.32 13.42
CA GLU A 74 5.41 2.40 14.83
C GLU A 74 6.34 1.62 15.78
N GLY A 75 7.65 1.66 15.49
CA GLY A 75 8.70 1.07 16.31
C GLY A 75 9.01 -0.40 16.07
N LEU A 76 8.26 -1.08 15.19
CA LEU A 76 8.43 -2.50 14.87
C LEU A 76 8.65 -2.71 13.38
N ALA A 77 9.37 -3.78 13.03
CA ALA A 77 9.48 -4.29 11.67
C ALA A 77 9.17 -5.78 11.64
N TRP A 78 8.35 -6.18 10.66
CA TRP A 78 8.12 -7.59 10.40
C TRP A 78 9.34 -8.18 9.70
N VAL A 79 9.75 -9.37 10.12
CA VAL A 79 10.88 -10.12 9.59
C VAL A 79 10.49 -11.56 9.36
N TYR A 80 11.11 -12.19 8.34
CA TYR A 80 10.80 -13.55 7.94
C TYR A 80 12.10 -14.33 7.71
N LYS A 81 12.16 -15.57 8.24
CA LYS A 81 13.31 -16.43 8.13
C LYS A 81 12.88 -17.89 8.20
N ASP A 82 13.43 -18.72 7.29
CA ASP A 82 13.22 -20.17 7.26
C ASP A 82 11.73 -20.58 7.30
N GLY A 83 10.87 -19.84 6.56
CA GLY A 83 9.44 -20.13 6.49
C GLY A 83 8.60 -19.54 7.62
N LYS A 84 9.19 -18.78 8.55
CA LYS A 84 8.51 -18.28 9.76
C LYS A 84 8.69 -16.77 9.94
N GLY A 85 7.61 -16.11 10.42
CA GLY A 85 7.56 -14.67 10.65
C GLY A 85 7.87 -14.30 12.10
N GLY A 86 8.19 -13.02 12.31
CA GLY A 86 8.41 -12.43 13.63
C GLY A 86 8.43 -10.91 13.57
N TYR A 87 8.63 -10.27 14.70
CA TYR A 87 8.79 -8.84 14.79
C TYR A 87 10.05 -8.47 15.58
N ILE A 88 10.78 -7.48 15.10
CA ILE A 88 11.91 -6.89 15.80
C ILE A 88 11.63 -5.42 16.15
N ASN A 89 12.23 -4.93 17.23
CA ASN A 89 12.24 -3.53 17.59
C ASN A 89 13.43 -2.79 16.94
N LYS A 90 13.51 -1.47 17.12
CA LYS A 90 14.57 -0.62 16.56
C LYS A 90 15.99 -0.90 17.06
N LYS A 91 16.14 -1.73 18.09
CA LYS A 91 17.45 -2.20 18.56
C LYS A 91 17.86 -3.51 17.90
N GLY A 92 16.98 -4.10 17.06
CA GLY A 92 17.19 -5.42 16.48
C GLY A 92 16.86 -6.57 17.42
N GLU A 93 16.26 -6.27 18.57
CA GLU A 93 15.81 -7.29 19.52
C GLU A 93 14.49 -7.89 19.01
N GLU A 94 14.39 -9.21 19.02
CA GLU A 94 13.17 -9.92 18.67
C GLU A 94 12.11 -9.67 19.74
N VAL A 95 11.06 -8.93 19.36
CA VAL A 95 9.88 -8.73 20.21
C VAL A 95 8.95 -9.93 20.08
N VAL A 96 8.86 -10.46 18.87
CA VAL A 96 8.22 -11.74 18.56
C VAL A 96 9.27 -12.61 17.94
N ASN A 97 9.69 -13.66 18.63
CA ASN A 97 10.76 -14.53 18.19
C ASN A 97 10.40 -15.18 16.85
N VAL A 98 11.29 -15.01 15.88
CA VAL A 98 11.17 -15.68 14.59
C VAL A 98 11.26 -17.18 14.81
N GLY A 99 10.23 -17.89 14.37
CA GLY A 99 10.15 -19.34 14.52
C GLY A 99 9.44 -19.82 15.78
N LYS A 100 9.04 -18.94 16.70
CA LYS A 100 8.17 -19.31 17.82
C LYS A 100 6.76 -19.66 17.34
N TYR A 101 6.25 -18.93 16.36
CA TYR A 101 4.91 -19.12 15.81
C TYR A 101 4.99 -19.47 14.32
N ASP A 102 4.04 -20.29 13.84
CA ASP A 102 3.90 -20.62 12.43
C ASP A 102 3.22 -19.50 11.64
N ASP A 103 2.28 -18.78 12.28
CA ASP A 103 1.58 -17.63 11.72
C ASP A 103 1.74 -16.41 12.64
N VAL A 104 2.09 -15.27 12.05
CA VAL A 104 2.21 -13.98 12.76
C VAL A 104 1.54 -12.90 11.92
N GLY A 105 0.35 -12.48 12.33
CA GLY A 105 -0.46 -11.48 11.64
C GLY A 105 0.02 -10.05 11.90
N ALA A 106 -0.54 -9.12 11.12
CA ALA A 106 -0.30 -7.69 11.31
C ALA A 106 -0.95 -7.17 12.61
N PHE A 107 -0.35 -6.11 13.18
CA PHE A 107 -0.96 -5.44 14.31
C PHE A 107 -2.22 -4.69 13.92
N SER A 108 -3.33 -5.03 14.57
CA SER A 108 -4.61 -4.30 14.49
C SER A 108 -5.00 -3.83 15.89
N GLU A 109 -5.26 -2.54 16.02
CA GLU A 109 -5.59 -1.90 17.31
C GLU A 109 -4.62 -2.21 18.46
N GLY A 110 -3.34 -2.47 18.14
CA GLY A 110 -2.26 -2.72 19.10
C GLY A 110 -2.02 -4.18 19.46
N LEU A 111 -2.78 -5.11 18.88
CA LEU A 111 -2.62 -6.55 19.03
C LEU A 111 -2.41 -7.23 17.67
N ALA A 112 -1.61 -8.30 17.65
CA ALA A 112 -1.43 -9.15 16.49
C ALA A 112 -1.82 -10.59 16.86
N LYS A 113 -2.52 -11.27 15.93
CA LYS A 113 -2.77 -12.68 16.06
C LYS A 113 -1.47 -13.46 15.87
N VAL A 114 -1.30 -14.54 16.60
CA VAL A 114 -0.22 -15.50 16.44
C VAL A 114 -0.79 -16.91 16.50
N GLY A 115 -0.20 -17.83 15.75
CA GLY A 115 -0.66 -19.22 15.66
C GLY A 115 0.48 -20.20 15.65
N GLU A 116 0.27 -21.39 16.26
CA GLU A 116 1.15 -22.54 16.25
C GLU A 116 0.26 -23.81 16.18
N ASP A 117 0.58 -24.72 15.28
CA ASP A 117 -0.15 -26.00 15.09
C ASP A 117 -1.68 -25.82 14.96
N TYR A 118 -2.12 -24.80 14.18
CA TYR A 118 -3.55 -24.44 13.99
C TYR A 118 -4.27 -23.97 15.26
N GLU A 119 -3.55 -23.60 16.29
CA GLU A 119 -4.07 -22.98 17.50
C GLU A 119 -3.60 -21.54 17.60
N TYR A 120 -4.47 -20.62 18.04
CA TYR A 120 -4.25 -19.20 17.96
C TYR A 120 -4.35 -18.48 19.31
N GLY A 121 -3.65 -17.37 19.37
CA GLY A 121 -3.67 -16.41 20.46
C GLY A 121 -3.37 -15.00 19.96
N TYR A 122 -3.09 -14.09 20.90
CA TYR A 122 -2.74 -12.71 20.57
C TYR A 122 -1.56 -12.23 21.40
N ILE A 123 -0.72 -11.43 20.78
CA ILE A 123 0.38 -10.71 21.40
C ILE A 123 0.19 -9.20 21.32
N ASN A 124 0.74 -8.48 22.27
CA ASN A 124 0.85 -7.03 22.23
C ASN A 124 2.14 -6.59 21.51
N ARG A 125 2.35 -5.27 21.35
CA ARG A 125 3.55 -4.70 20.70
C ARG A 125 4.86 -4.92 21.46
N LYS A 126 4.81 -5.47 22.67
CA LYS A 126 6.00 -5.89 23.43
C LYS A 126 6.32 -7.39 23.23
N GLY A 127 5.50 -8.11 22.46
CA GLY A 127 5.61 -9.56 22.28
C GLY A 127 5.05 -10.38 23.43
N GLU A 128 4.39 -9.72 24.40
CA GLU A 128 3.75 -10.40 25.52
C GLU A 128 2.42 -11.01 25.05
N GLU A 129 2.20 -12.28 25.38
CA GLU A 129 0.94 -12.95 25.10
C GLU A 129 -0.17 -12.36 25.98
N VAL A 130 -1.14 -11.73 25.31
CA VAL A 130 -2.38 -11.24 25.96
C VAL A 130 -3.40 -12.37 26.00
N VAL A 131 -3.37 -13.22 24.98
CA VAL A 131 -4.13 -14.46 24.89
C VAL A 131 -3.15 -15.54 24.46
N ASN A 132 -2.98 -16.56 25.32
CA ASN A 132 -2.06 -17.64 25.07
C ASN A 132 -2.43 -18.38 23.76
N VAL A 133 -1.44 -18.76 22.98
CA VAL A 133 -1.60 -19.69 21.86
C VAL A 133 -2.09 -21.03 22.43
N GLY A 134 -2.96 -21.72 21.71
CA GLY A 134 -3.61 -22.94 22.18
C GLY A 134 -4.98 -22.71 22.81
N LYS A 135 -5.34 -21.45 23.06
CA LYS A 135 -6.64 -21.16 23.66
C LYS A 135 -7.81 -21.26 22.67
N TYR A 136 -7.58 -20.91 21.40
CA TYR A 136 -8.59 -20.88 20.35
C TYR A 136 -8.13 -21.60 19.08
N ASP A 137 -9.10 -22.21 18.37
CA ASP A 137 -8.87 -22.89 17.11
C ASP A 137 -8.79 -21.90 15.94
N ASN A 138 -9.42 -20.71 16.09
CA ASN A 138 -9.35 -19.65 15.10
C ASN A 138 -9.69 -18.29 15.74
N VAL A 139 -9.17 -17.19 15.15
CA VAL A 139 -9.37 -15.83 15.67
C VAL A 139 -9.38 -14.80 14.55
N GLY A 140 -10.16 -13.72 14.74
CA GLY A 140 -10.20 -12.57 13.84
C GLY A 140 -9.31 -11.41 14.26
N ASP A 141 -9.24 -10.38 13.47
CA ASP A 141 -8.55 -9.14 13.83
C ASP A 141 -9.38 -8.30 14.80
N PHE A 142 -8.72 -7.51 15.65
CA PHE A 142 -9.42 -6.55 16.50
C PHE A 142 -10.02 -5.42 15.66
N ARG A 143 -11.33 -5.23 15.84
CA ARG A 143 -12.07 -4.10 15.26
C ARG A 143 -13.06 -3.56 16.29
N GLU A 144 -13.11 -2.24 16.44
CA GLU A 144 -13.93 -1.57 17.45
C GLU A 144 -13.76 -2.14 18.87
N GLY A 145 -12.53 -2.58 19.19
CA GLY A 145 -12.13 -3.08 20.51
C GLY A 145 -12.44 -4.55 20.77
N LEU A 146 -13.02 -5.27 19.80
CA LEU A 146 -13.38 -6.68 19.92
C LEU A 146 -12.80 -7.50 18.77
N ALA A 147 -12.47 -8.77 19.06
CA ALA A 147 -12.12 -9.77 18.06
C ALA A 147 -12.99 -11.03 18.29
N TRP A 148 -13.44 -11.64 17.20
CA TRP A 148 -14.09 -12.93 17.31
C TRP A 148 -13.06 -14.03 17.55
N VAL A 149 -13.47 -15.06 18.28
CA VAL A 149 -12.64 -16.24 18.59
C VAL A 149 -13.51 -17.48 18.48
N GLU A 150 -12.91 -18.60 18.05
CA GLU A 150 -13.57 -19.88 17.88
C GLU A 150 -12.82 -20.94 18.71
N LYS A 151 -13.59 -21.79 19.41
CA LYS A 151 -13.10 -22.98 20.11
C LYS A 151 -14.17 -24.10 20.01
N ASP A 152 -13.74 -25.30 19.59
CA ASP A 152 -14.60 -26.48 19.45
C ASP A 152 -15.86 -26.17 18.60
N GLY A 153 -15.68 -25.41 17.48
CA GLY A 153 -16.76 -25.01 16.59
C GLY A 153 -17.77 -24.04 17.23
N LYS A 154 -17.43 -23.40 18.34
CA LYS A 154 -18.25 -22.36 19.00
C LYS A 154 -17.54 -21.05 18.96
N ILE A 155 -18.29 -20.00 18.72
CA ILE A 155 -17.78 -18.66 18.52
C ILE A 155 -18.12 -17.76 19.71
N GLY A 156 -17.24 -16.83 20.01
CA GLY A 156 -17.42 -15.75 20.97
C GLY A 156 -16.62 -14.52 20.57
N TYR A 157 -16.58 -13.54 21.44
CA TYR A 157 -15.78 -12.34 21.23
C TYR A 157 -15.02 -11.97 22.50
N ILE A 158 -13.78 -11.55 22.32
CA ILE A 158 -12.90 -11.07 23.39
C ILE A 158 -12.61 -9.58 23.23
N ASN A 159 -12.31 -8.92 24.34
CA ASN A 159 -11.77 -7.58 24.35
C ASN A 159 -10.22 -7.60 24.24
N LYS A 160 -9.59 -6.43 24.17
CA LYS A 160 -8.13 -6.28 24.09
C LYS A 160 -7.34 -6.78 25.31
N LYS A 161 -8.02 -7.12 26.39
CA LYS A 161 -7.41 -7.77 27.56
C LYS A 161 -7.46 -9.30 27.50
N GLY A 162 -8.08 -9.85 26.44
CA GLY A 162 -8.31 -11.29 26.31
C GLY A 162 -9.49 -11.82 27.14
N GLU A 163 -10.33 -10.91 27.68
CA GLU A 163 -11.52 -11.26 28.46
C GLU A 163 -12.70 -11.52 27.50
N GLU A 164 -13.42 -12.62 27.72
CA GLU A 164 -14.62 -12.92 26.94
C GLU A 164 -15.73 -11.93 27.25
N VAL A 165 -16.02 -11.06 26.32
CA VAL A 165 -17.18 -10.14 26.37
C VAL A 165 -18.45 -10.86 25.94
N ILE A 166 -18.33 -11.69 24.91
CA ILE A 166 -19.36 -12.61 24.47
C ILE A 166 -18.80 -14.01 24.59
N LYS A 167 -19.40 -14.83 25.46
CA LYS A 167 -18.91 -16.17 25.75
C LYS A 167 -18.83 -17.03 24.49
N VAL A 168 -17.78 -17.87 24.43
CA VAL A 168 -17.55 -18.81 23.31
C VAL A 168 -18.60 -19.95 23.37
N LYS A 169 -19.82 -19.62 23.02
CA LYS A 169 -20.98 -20.53 22.98
C LYS A 169 -22.04 -20.13 21.95
N LEU A 170 -21.74 -19.12 21.14
CA LEU A 170 -22.66 -18.72 20.07
C LEU A 170 -22.85 -19.88 19.09
N LYS A 171 -24.09 -20.10 18.73
CA LYS A 171 -24.50 -21.16 17.80
C LYS A 171 -24.72 -20.59 16.39
N TYR A 172 -23.75 -19.85 15.92
CA TYR A 172 -23.67 -19.38 14.54
C TYR A 172 -22.60 -20.17 13.78
N ASP A 173 -22.80 -20.35 12.50
CA ASP A 173 -21.86 -21.06 11.64
C ASP A 173 -20.70 -20.14 11.21
N ASP A 174 -20.96 -18.83 11.26
CA ASP A 174 -19.97 -17.81 10.91
C ASP A 174 -20.33 -16.45 11.53
N VAL A 175 -19.35 -15.62 11.81
CA VAL A 175 -19.52 -14.27 12.34
C VAL A 175 -18.50 -13.32 11.71
N GLY A 176 -18.91 -12.05 11.57
CA GLY A 176 -18.04 -10.98 11.08
C GLY A 176 -17.48 -10.10 12.19
N ASP A 177 -16.60 -9.20 11.81
CA ASP A 177 -16.09 -8.16 12.69
C ASP A 177 -17.20 -7.15 13.06
N PHE A 178 -17.02 -6.47 14.19
CA PHE A 178 -17.91 -5.36 14.55
C PHE A 178 -17.68 -4.16 13.64
N ARG A 179 -18.78 -3.65 13.09
CA ARG A 179 -18.82 -2.40 12.33
C ARG A 179 -20.01 -1.58 12.77
N GLU A 180 -19.78 -0.33 13.11
CA GLU A 180 -20.78 0.57 13.67
C GLU A 180 -21.57 -0.02 14.85
N GLY A 181 -20.87 -0.85 15.67
CA GLY A 181 -21.42 -1.46 16.88
C GLY A 181 -22.19 -2.76 16.69
N LEU A 182 -22.30 -3.27 15.46
CA LEU A 182 -22.98 -4.53 15.13
C LEU A 182 -22.05 -5.47 14.38
N ALA A 183 -22.20 -6.77 14.63
CA ALA A 183 -21.49 -7.82 13.88
C ALA A 183 -22.50 -8.67 13.10
N LEU A 184 -22.16 -8.97 11.86
CA LEU A 184 -22.91 -9.90 11.02
C LEU A 184 -22.77 -11.30 11.61
N VAL A 185 -23.86 -12.08 11.62
CA VAL A 185 -23.86 -13.48 12.03
C VAL A 185 -24.62 -14.31 11.01
N LYS A 186 -24.18 -15.55 10.81
CA LYS A 186 -24.77 -16.51 9.87
C LYS A 186 -25.20 -17.77 10.60
N LYS A 187 -26.39 -18.25 10.27
CA LYS A 187 -26.91 -19.52 10.76
C LYS A 187 -27.64 -20.25 9.63
N GLY A 188 -27.09 -21.39 9.22
CA GLY A 188 -27.49 -22.05 7.98
C GLY A 188 -27.21 -21.12 6.80
N TYR A 189 -28.23 -20.87 6.02
CA TYR A 189 -28.16 -19.96 4.87
C TYR A 189 -28.72 -18.56 5.16
N LYS A 190 -28.90 -18.21 6.44
CA LYS A 190 -29.51 -16.95 6.84
C LYS A 190 -28.57 -16.09 7.67
N TYR A 191 -28.66 -14.78 7.46
CA TYR A 191 -27.87 -13.75 8.09
C TYR A 191 -28.73 -12.90 9.04
N GLY A 192 -28.11 -12.43 10.10
CA GLY A 192 -28.63 -11.50 11.08
C GLY A 192 -27.53 -10.68 11.72
N TYR A 193 -27.82 -9.98 12.81
CA TYR A 193 -26.82 -9.15 13.49
C TYR A 193 -26.92 -9.23 15.00
N ILE A 194 -25.77 -9.20 15.66
CA ILE A 194 -25.65 -9.10 17.11
C ILE A 194 -24.99 -7.79 17.51
N ASN A 195 -25.29 -7.31 18.70
CA ASN A 195 -24.60 -6.18 19.31
C ASN A 195 -23.36 -6.63 20.11
N LYS A 196 -22.60 -5.68 20.67
CA LYS A 196 -21.39 -5.94 21.47
C LYS A 196 -21.64 -6.68 22.79
N LYS A 197 -22.91 -6.92 23.17
CA LYS A 197 -23.28 -7.80 24.30
C LYS A 197 -23.60 -9.22 23.87
N GLY A 198 -23.59 -9.50 22.55
CA GLY A 198 -23.98 -10.80 21.98
C GLY A 198 -25.49 -10.99 21.87
N GLU A 199 -26.27 -9.93 22.06
CA GLU A 199 -27.73 -9.96 21.92
C GLU A 199 -28.08 -9.87 20.43
N GLU A 200 -28.96 -10.76 19.98
CA GLU A 200 -29.47 -10.73 18.60
C GLU A 200 -30.39 -9.51 18.42
N VAL A 201 -29.85 -8.48 17.75
CA VAL A 201 -30.61 -7.27 17.43
C VAL A 201 -31.47 -7.48 16.19
N VAL A 202 -30.93 -8.21 15.23
CA VAL A 202 -31.58 -8.58 13.98
C VAL A 202 -31.57 -10.08 13.84
N LYS A 203 -32.76 -10.71 13.87
CA LYS A 203 -32.85 -12.17 13.72
C LYS A 203 -32.25 -12.67 12.42
N THR A 204 -31.65 -13.86 12.48
CA THR A 204 -31.15 -14.54 11.29
C THR A 204 -32.27 -14.95 10.35
N LYS A 205 -32.62 -14.10 9.42
CA LYS A 205 -33.72 -14.28 8.47
C LYS A 205 -33.47 -13.85 7.05
N TYR A 206 -32.34 -13.20 6.80
CA TYR A 206 -31.96 -12.67 5.48
C TYR A 206 -31.15 -13.66 4.66
N ASP A 207 -31.39 -13.72 3.35
CA ASP A 207 -30.65 -14.57 2.39
C ASP A 207 -29.27 -14.01 2.10
N VAL A 208 -29.14 -12.68 2.12
CA VAL A 208 -27.90 -11.92 1.96
C VAL A 208 -27.94 -10.75 2.93
N ALA A 209 -26.82 -10.40 3.51
CA ALA A 209 -26.68 -9.21 4.32
C ALA A 209 -25.26 -8.65 4.22
N GLY A 210 -25.14 -7.32 4.16
CA GLY A 210 -23.89 -6.59 4.16
C GLY A 210 -23.63 -5.90 5.49
N ASP A 211 -22.43 -5.40 5.68
CA ASP A 211 -22.07 -4.61 6.86
C ASP A 211 -22.88 -3.32 6.95
N PHE A 212 -23.07 -2.83 8.17
CA PHE A 212 -23.61 -1.50 8.39
C PHE A 212 -22.64 -0.44 7.88
N ARG A 213 -23.18 0.49 7.08
CA ARG A 213 -22.48 1.68 6.59
C ARG A 213 -23.43 2.88 6.70
N GLU A 214 -22.96 3.95 7.31
CA GLU A 214 -23.73 5.18 7.51
C GLU A 214 -25.09 4.94 8.20
N GLY A 215 -25.14 3.95 9.12
CA GLY A 215 -26.30 3.60 9.91
C GLY A 215 -27.26 2.63 9.23
N LEU A 216 -27.00 2.20 8.01
CA LEU A 216 -27.89 1.30 7.24
C LEU A 216 -27.12 0.07 6.76
N ALA A 217 -27.80 -1.08 6.68
CA ALA A 217 -27.29 -2.29 6.06
C ALA A 217 -28.23 -2.75 4.93
N LEU A 218 -27.62 -3.11 3.80
CA LEU A 218 -28.35 -3.72 2.69
C LEU A 218 -28.56 -5.20 2.98
N VAL A 219 -29.80 -5.66 2.90
CA VAL A 219 -30.18 -7.06 3.15
C VAL A 219 -31.13 -7.56 2.07
N LYS A 220 -31.10 -8.88 1.82
CA LYS A 220 -32.02 -9.54 0.88
C LYS A 220 -32.84 -10.58 1.60
N LYS A 221 -34.14 -10.59 1.33
CA LYS A 221 -35.08 -11.59 1.85
C LYS A 221 -36.15 -11.89 0.79
N ASP A 222 -36.43 -13.17 0.55
CA ASP A 222 -37.40 -13.62 -0.42
C ASP A 222 -37.24 -12.94 -1.81
N LYS A 223 -35.98 -12.93 -2.30
CA LYS A 223 -35.56 -12.29 -3.56
C LYS A 223 -35.66 -10.76 -3.61
N ARG A 224 -35.99 -10.09 -2.52
CA ARG A 224 -36.21 -8.64 -2.43
C ARG A 224 -35.09 -7.98 -1.60
N TRP A 225 -34.65 -6.81 -2.01
CA TRP A 225 -33.68 -6.01 -1.30
C TRP A 225 -34.35 -5.00 -0.35
N TYR A 226 -33.75 -4.79 0.81
CA TYR A 226 -34.17 -3.84 1.85
C TYR A 226 -32.94 -3.15 2.42
N TYR A 227 -33.14 -1.93 2.90
CA TYR A 227 -32.18 -1.34 3.84
C TYR A 227 -32.83 -1.36 5.22
N ILE A 228 -32.07 -1.85 6.18
CA ILE A 228 -32.46 -1.89 7.58
C ILE A 228 -31.62 -0.92 8.40
N ASN A 229 -32.19 -0.33 9.42
CA ASN A 229 -31.46 0.44 10.41
C ASN A 229 -30.85 -0.49 11.49
N LYS A 230 -30.09 0.07 12.42
CA LYS A 230 -29.42 -0.67 13.50
C LYS A 230 -30.39 -1.37 14.48
N LYS A 231 -31.68 -1.06 14.45
CA LYS A 231 -32.70 -1.78 15.20
C LYS A 231 -33.29 -2.96 14.42
N GLY A 232 -32.88 -3.16 13.19
CA GLY A 232 -33.42 -4.20 12.30
C GLY A 232 -34.78 -3.83 11.68
N GLU A 233 -35.19 -2.57 11.77
CA GLU A 233 -36.35 -2.05 11.11
C GLU A 233 -36.07 -1.82 9.62
N GLU A 234 -36.98 -2.31 8.77
CA GLU A 234 -36.93 -2.08 7.33
C GLU A 234 -37.31 -0.62 7.04
N VAL A 235 -36.29 0.24 6.82
CA VAL A 235 -36.49 1.68 6.58
C VAL A 235 -36.72 1.98 5.11
N ILE A 236 -36.07 1.22 4.21
CA ILE A 236 -36.22 1.38 2.78
C ILE A 236 -36.56 0.02 2.18
N LYS A 237 -37.75 -0.09 1.66
CA LYS A 237 -38.14 -1.22 0.81
C LYS A 237 -37.67 -0.90 -0.59
N VAL A 238 -36.54 -1.50 -0.97
CA VAL A 238 -36.06 -1.47 -2.34
C VAL A 238 -36.99 -2.35 -3.15
N ASN A 239 -38.22 -1.85 -3.31
CA ASN A 239 -39.40 -2.55 -3.77
C ASN A 239 -39.14 -3.47 -4.96
N LEU A 240 -40.10 -4.37 -5.27
CA LEU A 240 -40.24 -5.21 -6.47
C LEU A 240 -39.74 -4.62 -7.81
N LYS A 241 -39.25 -3.38 -7.77
CA LYS A 241 -38.77 -2.58 -8.89
C LYS A 241 -37.29 -2.72 -9.18
N TYR A 242 -36.43 -3.17 -8.20
CA TYR A 242 -34.97 -3.12 -8.39
C TYR A 242 -34.36 -4.52 -8.32
N ASP A 243 -33.50 -4.83 -9.29
CA ASP A 243 -32.82 -6.11 -9.41
C ASP A 243 -31.53 -6.15 -8.60
N ALA A 244 -30.90 -4.97 -8.41
CA ALA A 244 -29.66 -4.81 -7.66
C ALA A 244 -29.67 -3.51 -6.84
N ALA A 245 -28.88 -3.51 -5.77
CA ALA A 245 -28.66 -2.35 -4.91
C ALA A 245 -27.23 -2.37 -4.35
N SER A 246 -26.64 -1.19 -4.11
CA SER A 246 -25.36 -1.03 -3.45
C SER A 246 -25.53 -0.61 -1.98
N SER A 247 -24.46 -0.70 -1.19
CA SER A 247 -24.44 -0.08 0.16
C SER A 247 -24.47 1.45 0.05
N PHE A 248 -24.94 2.11 1.11
CA PHE A 248 -24.86 3.57 1.18
C PHE A 248 -23.40 4.04 1.24
N SER A 249 -23.11 5.04 0.45
CA SER A 249 -21.83 5.76 0.44
C SER A 249 -22.08 7.24 0.19
N GLU A 250 -21.50 8.11 1.00
CA GLU A 250 -21.67 9.56 0.89
C GLU A 250 -23.13 10.04 0.90
N GLY A 251 -23.99 9.34 1.66
CA GLY A 251 -25.39 9.67 1.88
C GLY A 251 -26.39 9.16 0.85
N ILE A 252 -25.93 8.44 -0.17
CA ILE A 252 -26.73 7.91 -1.27
C ILE A 252 -26.40 6.45 -1.55
N ALA A 253 -27.30 5.75 -2.26
CA ALA A 253 -27.06 4.40 -2.75
C ALA A 253 -27.51 4.29 -4.21
N LEU A 254 -26.90 3.35 -4.93
CA LEU A 254 -27.25 3.00 -6.31
C LEU A 254 -28.21 1.82 -6.32
N VAL A 255 -29.25 1.90 -7.14
CA VAL A 255 -30.18 0.81 -7.36
C VAL A 255 -30.41 0.63 -8.86
N ARG A 256 -30.63 -0.62 -9.31
CA ARG A 256 -30.86 -0.94 -10.74
C ARG A 256 -32.23 -1.57 -10.95
N ARG A 257 -32.92 -1.14 -12.00
CA ARG A 257 -34.19 -1.69 -12.47
C ARG A 257 -34.10 -1.94 -13.96
N GLY A 258 -34.04 -3.21 -14.37
CA GLY A 258 -33.70 -3.61 -15.72
C GLY A 258 -32.33 -3.05 -16.10
N ASP A 259 -32.27 -2.30 -17.21
CA ASP A 259 -31.03 -1.67 -17.68
C ASP A 259 -30.78 -0.27 -17.10
N ASN A 260 -31.67 0.22 -16.24
CA ASN A 260 -31.57 1.58 -15.75
C ASN A 260 -31.08 1.63 -14.30
N TRP A 261 -30.14 2.52 -14.02
CA TRP A 261 -29.64 2.86 -12.71
C TRP A 261 -30.32 4.09 -12.14
N TYR A 262 -30.49 4.11 -10.84
CA TYR A 262 -31.08 5.19 -10.08
C TYR A 262 -30.25 5.47 -8.84
N ILE A 263 -30.24 6.73 -8.41
CA ILE A 263 -29.68 7.14 -7.12
C ILE A 263 -30.84 7.32 -6.16
N ILE A 264 -30.74 6.72 -4.98
CA ILE A 264 -31.68 6.90 -3.88
C ILE A 264 -31.01 7.56 -2.69
N ASP A 265 -31.77 8.34 -1.94
CA ASP A 265 -31.34 8.91 -0.67
C ASP A 265 -31.61 7.95 0.52
N LYS A 266 -31.24 8.37 1.74
CA LYS A 266 -31.45 7.58 2.97
C LYS A 266 -32.94 7.42 3.37
N LYS A 267 -33.85 8.11 2.73
CA LYS A 267 -35.28 7.90 2.88
C LYS A 267 -35.85 6.88 1.87
N GLY A 268 -35.00 6.48 0.89
CA GLY A 268 -35.40 5.61 -0.20
C GLY A 268 -36.09 6.34 -1.35
N GLU A 269 -36.04 7.66 -1.35
CA GLU A 269 -36.58 8.47 -2.43
C GLU A 269 -35.63 8.44 -3.63
N GLU A 270 -36.18 8.22 -4.84
CA GLU A 270 -35.41 8.33 -6.07
C GLU A 270 -34.95 9.80 -6.27
N VAL A 271 -33.67 10.07 -6.06
CA VAL A 271 -33.10 11.40 -6.27
C VAL A 271 -33.07 11.68 -7.76
N VAL A 272 -32.62 10.69 -8.56
CA VAL A 272 -32.49 10.82 -10.00
C VAL A 272 -32.35 9.45 -10.68
N GLY A 273 -32.89 9.35 -11.91
CA GLY A 273 -32.55 8.28 -12.84
C GLY A 273 -31.23 8.59 -13.52
N VAL A 274 -30.28 7.69 -13.35
CA VAL A 274 -28.92 7.87 -13.88
C VAL A 274 -28.83 7.50 -15.38
N GLY A 275 -29.78 6.69 -15.85
CA GLY A 275 -29.84 6.24 -17.24
C GLY A 275 -29.32 4.82 -17.45
N LYS A 276 -29.09 4.47 -18.71
CA LYS A 276 -28.66 3.15 -19.15
C LYS A 276 -27.13 3.07 -19.17
N TYR A 277 -26.57 2.53 -18.12
CA TYR A 277 -25.15 2.14 -18.04
C TYR A 277 -25.08 0.65 -17.77
N ASP A 278 -24.03 0.01 -18.29
CA ASP A 278 -23.77 -1.41 -18.03
C ASP A 278 -23.36 -1.61 -16.58
N ASP A 279 -22.57 -0.64 -16.04
CA ASP A 279 -22.14 -0.63 -14.65
C ASP A 279 -22.04 0.80 -14.10
N VAL A 280 -22.34 0.95 -12.82
CA VAL A 280 -22.17 2.19 -12.05
C VAL A 280 -21.52 1.83 -10.71
N ARG A 281 -20.32 2.36 -10.46
CA ARG A 281 -19.60 2.11 -9.21
C ARG A 281 -20.05 3.02 -8.09
N ASP A 282 -19.75 2.61 -6.85
CA ASP A 282 -20.03 3.42 -5.67
C ASP A 282 -19.41 4.83 -5.78
N PHE A 283 -20.10 5.80 -5.19
CA PHE A 283 -19.64 7.19 -5.14
C PHE A 283 -18.39 7.32 -4.27
N SER A 284 -17.42 8.03 -4.79
CA SER A 284 -16.20 8.43 -4.10
C SER A 284 -15.85 9.86 -4.47
N GLU A 285 -15.55 10.69 -3.49
CA GLU A 285 -15.28 12.12 -3.69
C GLU A 285 -16.41 12.87 -4.43
N GLY A 286 -17.67 12.41 -4.29
CA GLY A 286 -18.85 13.01 -4.91
C GLY A 286 -19.14 12.60 -6.34
N LEU A 287 -18.37 11.67 -6.90
CA LEU A 287 -18.48 11.18 -8.27
C LEU A 287 -18.57 9.65 -8.31
N ALA A 288 -19.28 9.11 -9.30
CA ALA A 288 -19.34 7.69 -9.59
C ALA A 288 -18.81 7.41 -11.01
N LEU A 289 -17.95 6.40 -11.12
CA LEU A 289 -17.53 5.90 -12.43
C LEU A 289 -18.69 5.15 -13.06
N VAL A 290 -18.99 5.46 -14.32
CA VAL A 290 -19.98 4.76 -15.13
C VAL A 290 -19.32 4.10 -16.32
N ASN A 291 -19.83 2.94 -16.72
CA ASN A 291 -19.39 2.19 -17.89
C ASN A 291 -20.58 1.95 -18.83
N LYS A 292 -20.37 2.13 -20.12
CA LYS A 292 -21.34 1.83 -21.17
C LYS A 292 -20.59 1.44 -22.45
N ASP A 293 -20.91 0.29 -23.01
CA ASP A 293 -20.28 -0.22 -24.24
C ASP A 293 -18.74 -0.23 -24.12
N ASP A 294 -18.21 -0.71 -22.95
CA ASP A 294 -16.78 -0.70 -22.58
C ASP A 294 -16.13 0.69 -22.51
N GLN A 295 -16.89 1.74 -22.60
CA GLN A 295 -16.45 3.12 -22.46
C GLN A 295 -16.80 3.68 -21.09
N ARG A 296 -15.92 4.51 -20.55
CA ARG A 296 -16.03 5.05 -19.19
C ARG A 296 -16.38 6.52 -19.20
N GLY A 297 -17.11 6.94 -18.17
CA GLY A 297 -17.43 8.31 -17.85
C GLY A 297 -17.58 8.52 -16.35
N TYR A 298 -17.95 9.72 -15.94
CA TYR A 298 -18.25 10.04 -14.55
C TYR A 298 -19.55 10.83 -14.44
N ILE A 299 -20.36 10.49 -13.43
CA ILE A 299 -21.55 11.21 -13.04
C ILE A 299 -21.38 11.79 -11.64
N ASN A 300 -22.09 12.89 -11.34
CA ASN A 300 -22.22 13.43 -10.00
C ASN A 300 -23.45 12.86 -9.28
N LYS A 301 -23.66 13.24 -8.01
CA LYS A 301 -24.81 12.80 -7.20
C LYS A 301 -26.17 13.25 -7.72
N LYS A 302 -26.23 14.15 -8.69
CA LYS A 302 -27.45 14.54 -9.39
C LYS A 302 -27.70 13.72 -10.66
N GLY A 303 -26.82 12.73 -10.96
CA GLY A 303 -26.87 11.93 -12.18
C GLY A 303 -26.40 12.66 -13.44
N GLU A 304 -25.88 13.89 -13.29
CA GLU A 304 -25.37 14.67 -14.40
C GLU A 304 -23.99 14.12 -14.81
N GLU A 305 -23.78 13.92 -16.12
CA GLU A 305 -22.47 13.57 -16.64
C GLU A 305 -21.50 14.72 -16.42
N VAL A 306 -20.48 14.46 -15.59
CA VAL A 306 -19.34 15.35 -15.39
C VAL A 306 -18.27 15.07 -16.44
N VAL A 307 -18.15 13.82 -16.81
CA VAL A 307 -17.31 13.35 -17.92
C VAL A 307 -18.15 12.41 -18.76
N GLY A 308 -18.44 12.81 -19.99
CA GLY A 308 -19.23 12.01 -20.93
C GLY A 308 -18.56 10.66 -21.18
N VAL A 309 -19.39 9.61 -21.28
CA VAL A 309 -18.92 8.27 -21.63
C VAL A 309 -18.23 8.31 -23.00
N GLY A 310 -17.04 7.71 -23.09
CA GLY A 310 -16.25 7.66 -24.30
C GLY A 310 -15.52 8.96 -24.68
N LYS A 311 -15.62 9.99 -23.86
CA LYS A 311 -14.86 11.24 -24.07
C LYS A 311 -13.35 10.99 -24.04
N TYR A 312 -12.89 10.03 -23.24
CA TYR A 312 -11.50 9.63 -23.12
C TYR A 312 -11.35 8.12 -23.25
N ASN A 313 -10.28 7.67 -23.90
CA ASN A 313 -9.97 6.23 -24.00
C ASN A 313 -9.60 5.63 -22.62
N VAL A 314 -8.98 6.42 -21.76
CA VAL A 314 -8.61 6.00 -20.41
C VAL A 314 -9.04 7.07 -19.42
N ILE A 315 -9.73 6.64 -18.38
CA ILE A 315 -10.06 7.47 -17.21
C ILE A 315 -9.65 6.71 -15.96
N GLY A 316 -8.78 7.31 -15.15
CA GLY A 316 -8.38 6.79 -13.83
C GLY A 316 -9.34 7.26 -12.73
N ASP A 317 -9.22 6.65 -11.56
CA ASP A 317 -10.01 7.05 -10.39
C ASP A 317 -9.64 8.45 -9.91
N PHE A 318 -10.63 9.17 -9.36
CA PHE A 318 -10.37 10.44 -8.69
C PHE A 318 -9.61 10.22 -7.38
N SER A 319 -8.56 10.98 -7.22
CA SER A 319 -7.78 11.04 -5.98
C SER A 319 -7.40 12.48 -5.68
N LYS A 320 -7.79 12.95 -4.49
CA LYS A 320 -7.55 14.33 -4.04
C LYS A 320 -8.03 15.36 -5.07
N GLY A 321 -9.20 15.09 -5.68
CA GLY A 321 -9.90 15.99 -6.59
C GLY A 321 -9.45 15.98 -8.04
N LEU A 322 -8.54 15.09 -8.43
CA LEU A 322 -8.04 14.98 -9.80
C LEU A 322 -8.12 13.53 -10.30
N ALA A 323 -8.42 13.34 -11.58
CA ALA A 323 -8.34 12.06 -12.27
C ALA A 323 -7.43 12.17 -13.50
N ARG A 324 -6.60 11.15 -13.71
CA ARG A 324 -5.83 11.02 -14.95
C ARG A 324 -6.75 10.64 -16.09
N VAL A 325 -6.57 11.28 -17.23
CA VAL A 325 -7.29 10.96 -18.47
C VAL A 325 -6.30 10.83 -19.63
N ALA A 326 -6.65 10.00 -20.61
CA ALA A 326 -5.90 9.88 -21.86
C ALA A 326 -6.85 9.72 -23.05
N GLU A 327 -6.45 10.32 -24.18
CA GLU A 327 -7.10 10.19 -25.48
C GLU A 327 -6.01 10.00 -26.54
N GLY A 328 -6.11 8.94 -27.33
CA GLY A 328 -5.02 8.51 -28.20
C GLY A 328 -3.73 8.31 -27.39
N ASN A 329 -2.65 8.91 -27.84
CA ASN A 329 -1.33 8.85 -27.18
C ASN A 329 -1.07 10.04 -26.26
N LYS A 330 -2.10 10.81 -25.89
CA LYS A 330 -1.93 12.00 -25.04
C LYS A 330 -2.67 11.85 -23.73
N SER A 331 -2.02 12.26 -22.69
CA SER A 331 -2.50 12.18 -21.28
C SER A 331 -2.56 13.56 -20.64
N GLY A 332 -3.46 13.68 -19.67
CA GLY A 332 -3.66 14.88 -18.88
C GLY A 332 -4.40 14.59 -17.58
N PHE A 333 -4.92 15.62 -16.94
CA PHE A 333 -5.75 15.52 -15.73
C PHE A 333 -6.99 16.39 -15.84
N ILE A 334 -8.08 15.87 -15.31
CA ILE A 334 -9.34 16.59 -15.12
C ILE A 334 -9.61 16.79 -13.62
N ASN A 335 -10.37 17.86 -13.30
CA ASN A 335 -10.92 18.07 -11.98
C ASN A 335 -12.31 17.42 -11.84
N LYS A 336 -12.92 17.52 -10.66
CA LYS A 336 -14.27 17.00 -10.35
C LYS A 336 -15.42 17.64 -11.14
N LYS A 337 -15.15 18.71 -11.91
CA LYS A 337 -16.10 19.31 -12.85
C LYS A 337 -15.92 18.79 -14.27
N GLY A 338 -14.98 17.85 -14.50
CA GLY A 338 -14.62 17.36 -15.84
C GLY A 338 -13.82 18.35 -16.66
N GLU A 339 -13.33 19.44 -16.05
CA GLU A 339 -12.50 20.45 -16.72
C GLU A 339 -11.04 19.95 -16.76
N GLU A 340 -10.40 20.12 -17.92
CA GLU A 340 -8.99 19.80 -18.06
C GLU A 340 -8.14 20.81 -17.27
N VAL A 341 -7.57 20.36 -16.17
CA VAL A 341 -6.58 21.11 -15.39
C VAL A 341 -5.20 20.99 -16.02
N VAL A 342 -4.93 19.81 -16.53
CA VAL A 342 -3.74 19.50 -17.33
C VAL A 342 -4.21 19.04 -18.69
N LYS A 343 -3.93 19.85 -19.73
CA LYS A 343 -4.35 19.56 -21.10
C LYS A 343 -3.75 18.26 -21.61
N LEU A 344 -4.50 17.53 -22.44
CA LEU A 344 -4.05 16.32 -23.13
C LEU A 344 -3.01 16.66 -24.20
N LYS A 345 -1.79 16.87 -23.81
CA LYS A 345 -0.66 17.21 -24.68
C LYS A 345 0.63 16.46 -24.35
N TYR A 346 0.63 15.68 -23.28
CA TYR A 346 1.78 14.95 -22.80
C TYR A 346 1.69 13.48 -23.22
N ASP A 347 2.82 12.89 -23.55
CA ASP A 347 2.91 11.47 -23.88
C ASP A 347 2.71 10.61 -22.64
N GLU A 348 3.25 11.08 -21.52
CA GLU A 348 3.09 10.44 -20.21
C GLU A 348 2.79 11.50 -19.13
N VAL A 349 1.94 11.12 -18.17
CA VAL A 349 1.75 11.85 -16.91
C VAL A 349 1.76 10.84 -15.77
N TRP A 350 2.44 11.15 -14.67
CA TRP A 350 2.53 10.26 -13.52
C TRP A 350 1.49 10.65 -12.45
N PHE A 351 1.70 10.23 -11.21
CA PHE A 351 0.84 10.60 -10.10
C PHE A 351 1.38 11.82 -9.37
N PHE A 352 0.49 12.56 -8.71
CA PHE A 352 0.89 13.71 -7.91
C PHE A 352 1.60 13.28 -6.62
N SER A 353 2.82 13.76 -6.45
CA SER A 353 3.59 13.67 -5.22
C SER A 353 4.02 15.06 -4.77
N GLU A 354 3.82 15.40 -3.51
CA GLU A 354 4.10 16.71 -2.93
C GLU A 354 3.51 17.91 -3.73
N GLY A 355 2.35 17.68 -4.38
CA GLY A 355 1.65 18.68 -5.18
C GLY A 355 2.21 18.92 -6.58
N LEU A 356 3.16 18.11 -6.99
CA LEU A 356 3.83 18.11 -8.29
C LEU A 356 3.63 16.77 -9.00
N VAL A 357 3.68 16.80 -10.34
CA VAL A 357 3.60 15.60 -11.16
C VAL A 357 4.58 15.69 -12.33
N TRP A 358 5.24 14.59 -12.61
CA TRP A 358 6.07 14.43 -13.79
C TRP A 358 5.22 14.30 -15.04
N VAL A 359 5.63 15.01 -16.08
CA VAL A 359 5.06 14.94 -17.42
C VAL A 359 6.17 14.75 -18.45
N LYS A 360 5.89 13.96 -19.49
CA LYS A 360 6.80 13.73 -20.60
C LYS A 360 6.16 14.17 -21.91
N LYS A 361 6.92 14.86 -22.74
CA LYS A 361 6.49 15.26 -24.08
C LYS A 361 7.68 15.23 -25.03
N ASP A 362 7.50 14.58 -26.19
CA ASP A 362 8.53 14.44 -27.21
C ASP A 362 9.87 13.93 -26.59
N GLY A 363 9.77 12.89 -25.74
CA GLY A 363 10.90 12.28 -25.04
C GLY A 363 11.52 13.12 -23.93
N LYS A 364 11.01 14.32 -23.63
CA LYS A 364 11.55 15.23 -22.62
C LYS A 364 10.67 15.32 -21.39
N TRP A 365 11.27 15.30 -20.21
CA TRP A 365 10.60 15.43 -18.94
C TRP A 365 10.42 16.89 -18.51
N GLY A 366 9.36 17.14 -17.78
CA GLY A 366 9.06 18.36 -17.07
C GLY A 366 8.20 18.10 -15.85
N VAL A 367 7.91 19.12 -15.08
CA VAL A 367 7.09 19.02 -13.87
C VAL A 367 6.03 20.11 -13.88
N ILE A 368 4.80 19.74 -13.58
CA ILE A 368 3.67 20.65 -13.43
C ILE A 368 3.07 20.55 -12.03
N ASN A 369 2.38 21.59 -11.60
CA ASN A 369 1.62 21.57 -10.36
C ASN A 369 0.15 21.17 -10.60
N LYS A 370 -0.63 21.05 -9.51
CA LYS A 370 -2.07 20.69 -9.57
C LYS A 370 -2.95 21.65 -10.39
N LYS A 371 -2.46 22.86 -10.72
CA LYS A 371 -3.15 23.82 -11.59
C LYS A 371 -2.74 23.68 -13.06
N GLY A 372 -1.94 22.66 -13.43
CA GLY A 372 -1.42 22.47 -14.78
C GLY A 372 -0.31 23.45 -15.19
N LYS A 373 0.16 24.30 -14.25
CA LYS A 373 1.25 25.24 -14.53
C LYS A 373 2.59 24.52 -14.50
N GLU A 374 3.40 24.70 -15.54
CA GLU A 374 4.76 24.21 -15.57
C GLU A 374 5.61 24.86 -14.47
N VAL A 375 6.13 24.03 -13.58
CA VAL A 375 7.08 24.42 -12.53
C VAL A 375 8.50 24.20 -13.04
N ILE A 376 8.69 23.10 -13.76
CA ILE A 376 9.91 22.79 -14.49
C ILE A 376 9.51 22.63 -15.96
N LYS A 377 10.11 23.43 -16.84
CA LYS A 377 9.83 23.34 -18.29
C LYS A 377 10.12 21.94 -18.82
N VAL A 378 9.29 21.48 -19.77
CA VAL A 378 9.45 20.18 -20.44
C VAL A 378 10.63 20.23 -21.40
N LYS A 379 11.84 20.08 -20.88
CA LYS A 379 13.09 20.11 -21.62
C LYS A 379 14.17 19.18 -21.07
N LEU A 380 13.92 18.54 -19.94
CA LEU A 380 14.88 17.67 -19.27
C LEU A 380 15.04 16.36 -20.02
N LYS A 381 16.29 15.96 -20.28
CA LYS A 381 16.63 14.75 -21.03
C LYS A 381 17.10 13.64 -20.08
N TYR A 382 16.33 13.40 -19.03
CA TYR A 382 16.62 12.26 -18.15
C TYR A 382 16.10 10.98 -18.76
N TYR A 383 16.81 9.89 -18.49
CA TYR A 383 16.38 8.54 -18.89
C TYR A 383 15.19 8.09 -18.05
N ASP A 384 15.32 8.21 -16.73
CA ASP A 384 14.29 7.89 -15.76
C ASP A 384 14.17 8.99 -14.69
N VAL A 385 13.01 9.07 -14.06
CA VAL A 385 12.72 10.03 -12.99
C VAL A 385 11.93 9.31 -11.90
N ARG A 386 11.96 9.83 -10.66
CA ARG A 386 11.16 9.31 -9.54
C ARG A 386 10.41 10.45 -8.88
N ASP A 387 9.37 10.10 -8.11
CA ASP A 387 8.54 11.08 -7.42
C ASP A 387 9.34 11.96 -6.46
N PHE A 388 8.84 13.19 -6.27
CA PHE A 388 9.40 14.09 -5.26
C PHE A 388 9.15 13.54 -3.86
N ARG A 389 10.23 13.43 -3.09
CA ARG A 389 10.21 13.12 -1.67
C ARG A 389 11.08 14.13 -0.93
N GLU A 390 10.53 14.73 0.11
CA GLU A 390 11.21 15.75 0.91
C GLU A 390 11.80 16.90 0.07
N GLY A 391 11.11 17.24 -1.03
CA GLY A 391 11.49 18.34 -1.92
C GLY A 391 12.50 18.01 -3.01
N LEU A 392 12.98 16.77 -3.07
CA LEU A 392 13.94 16.28 -4.06
C LEU A 392 13.36 15.12 -4.85
N ALA A 393 13.72 15.01 -6.12
CA ALA A 393 13.36 13.90 -6.99
C ALA A 393 14.62 13.25 -7.56
N MET A 394 14.66 11.92 -7.57
CA MET A 394 15.70 11.17 -8.24
C MET A 394 15.54 11.29 -9.75
N VAL A 395 16.64 11.44 -10.44
CA VAL A 395 16.70 11.47 -11.91
C VAL A 395 17.91 10.68 -12.39
N SER A 396 17.80 10.02 -13.53
CA SER A 396 18.93 9.31 -14.12
C SER A 396 19.24 9.75 -15.54
N ILE A 397 20.51 9.58 -15.93
CA ILE A 397 21.01 9.71 -17.29
C ILE A 397 21.54 8.34 -17.76
N GLY A 398 21.75 8.16 -19.05
CA GLY A 398 22.25 6.91 -19.63
C GLY A 398 21.12 6.05 -20.19
N ASN A 399 21.17 4.75 -19.96
CA ASN A 399 20.15 3.76 -20.34
C ASN A 399 20.01 2.72 -19.22
N TRP A 400 19.29 1.63 -19.44
CA TRP A 400 19.04 0.60 -18.42
C TRP A 400 20.34 -0.06 -17.90
N GLU A 401 21.41 -0.15 -18.73
CA GLU A 401 22.70 -0.75 -18.35
C GLU A 401 23.65 0.25 -17.69
N THR A 402 23.60 1.51 -18.13
CA THR A 402 24.62 2.53 -17.82
C THR A 402 24.04 3.71 -17.04
N SER A 403 22.85 3.55 -16.45
CA SER A 403 22.17 4.63 -15.75
C SER A 403 22.99 5.17 -14.58
N LYS A 404 23.09 6.49 -14.50
CA LYS A 404 23.65 7.18 -13.34
C LYS A 404 22.59 8.06 -12.72
N TRP A 405 22.46 7.95 -11.42
CA TRP A 405 21.44 8.63 -10.61
C TRP A 405 21.97 9.90 -9.95
N GLY A 406 21.11 10.89 -9.86
CA GLY A 406 21.31 12.13 -9.16
C GLY A 406 20.00 12.69 -8.64
N PHE A 407 20.00 13.93 -8.16
CA PHE A 407 18.81 14.52 -7.56
C PHE A 407 18.61 15.96 -8.03
N ILE A 408 17.34 16.31 -8.31
CA ILE A 408 16.94 17.68 -8.59
C ILE A 408 15.96 18.19 -7.53
N ASN A 409 15.95 19.48 -7.32
CA ASN A 409 14.93 20.12 -6.47
C ASN A 409 13.66 20.48 -7.25
N LYS A 410 12.63 20.98 -6.54
CA LYS A 410 11.35 21.38 -7.15
C LYS A 410 11.47 22.52 -8.18
N LYS A 411 12.62 23.19 -8.30
CA LYS A 411 12.89 24.20 -9.34
C LYS A 411 13.61 23.62 -10.57
N GLY A 412 13.89 22.32 -10.56
CA GLY A 412 14.62 21.63 -11.63
C GLY A 412 16.13 21.87 -11.62
N LYS A 413 16.67 22.40 -10.52
CA LYS A 413 18.11 22.56 -10.34
C LYS A 413 18.67 21.24 -9.80
N GLU A 414 19.71 20.75 -10.45
CA GLU A 414 20.50 19.63 -9.94
C GLU A 414 21.14 20.02 -8.61
N VAL A 415 20.80 19.26 -7.58
CA VAL A 415 21.40 19.37 -6.24
C VAL A 415 22.50 18.34 -6.10
N VAL A 416 22.31 17.20 -6.75
CA VAL A 416 23.26 16.12 -6.87
C VAL A 416 23.35 15.74 -8.35
N GLU A 417 24.50 15.95 -8.96
CA GLU A 417 24.75 15.58 -10.34
C GLU A 417 24.56 14.06 -10.52
N PRO A 418 23.93 13.59 -11.62
CA PRO A 418 23.80 12.17 -11.91
C PRO A 418 25.15 11.50 -12.11
N LYS A 419 25.64 10.80 -11.11
CA LYS A 419 26.93 10.11 -11.10
C LYS A 419 26.90 8.76 -10.37
N TYR A 420 25.90 8.52 -9.55
CA TYR A 420 25.80 7.32 -8.75
C TYR A 420 25.20 6.16 -9.54
N ASP A 421 25.74 4.96 -9.35
CA ASP A 421 25.27 3.74 -10.00
C ASP A 421 23.87 3.33 -9.51
N ASP A 422 23.58 3.65 -8.25
CA ASP A 422 22.28 3.40 -7.64
C ASP A 422 21.98 4.46 -6.58
N ALA A 423 20.70 4.67 -6.27
CA ALA A 423 20.27 5.61 -5.26
C ALA A 423 18.89 5.25 -4.71
N SER A 424 18.68 5.59 -3.45
CA SER A 424 17.37 5.56 -2.81
C SER A 424 16.80 6.97 -2.62
N SER A 425 15.48 7.10 -2.59
CA SER A 425 14.83 8.40 -2.36
C SER A 425 15.21 8.99 -1.00
N PHE A 426 15.23 10.33 -0.93
CA PHE A 426 15.40 11.02 0.35
C PHE A 426 14.30 10.66 1.32
N SER A 427 14.70 10.32 2.52
CA SER A 427 13.83 10.11 3.67
C SER A 427 14.56 10.51 4.94
N GLU A 428 13.88 11.22 5.82
CA GLU A 428 14.43 11.71 7.08
C GLU A 428 15.70 12.56 6.91
N GLY A 429 15.76 13.30 5.79
CA GLY A 429 16.83 14.26 5.46
C GLY A 429 18.05 13.69 4.78
N ILE A 430 18.12 12.40 4.54
CA ILE A 430 19.27 11.69 3.97
C ILE A 430 18.85 10.70 2.87
N ALA A 431 19.82 10.30 2.03
CA ALA A 431 19.61 9.28 1.00
C ALA A 431 20.84 8.37 0.88
N PRO A 432 20.66 7.05 0.79
CA PRO A 432 21.71 6.13 0.36
C PRO A 432 21.98 6.28 -1.14
N VAL A 433 23.24 6.24 -1.53
CA VAL A 433 23.71 6.26 -2.93
C VAL A 433 24.89 5.32 -3.10
N ARG A 434 25.03 4.71 -4.27
CA ARG A 434 26.14 3.79 -4.60
C ARG A 434 27.04 4.38 -5.69
N GLU A 435 28.34 4.32 -5.49
CA GLU A 435 29.34 4.69 -6.48
C GLU A 435 30.39 3.57 -6.52
N GLY A 436 30.47 2.85 -7.64
CA GLY A 436 31.20 1.59 -7.73
C GLY A 436 30.68 0.55 -6.74
N ASP A 437 31.59 -0.05 -6.00
CA ASP A 437 31.27 -1.06 -4.99
C ASP A 437 30.93 -0.47 -3.61
N ASN A 438 30.77 0.84 -3.50
CA ASN A 438 30.60 1.46 -2.19
C ASN A 438 29.26 2.18 -2.08
N TRP A 439 28.60 1.98 -0.97
CA TRP A 439 27.43 2.75 -0.57
C TRP A 439 27.83 3.93 0.32
N TYR A 440 27.14 5.04 0.15
CA TYR A 440 27.30 6.28 0.90
C TYR A 440 25.95 6.81 1.35
N ILE A 441 25.94 7.51 2.48
CA ILE A 441 24.78 8.31 2.91
C ILE A 441 25.11 9.77 2.57
N ILE A 442 24.19 10.44 1.86
CA ILE A 442 24.31 11.85 1.51
C ILE A 442 23.22 12.68 2.19
N ASP A 443 23.50 13.95 2.47
CA ASP A 443 22.50 14.94 2.90
C ASP A 443 21.79 15.57 1.68
N LYS A 444 20.77 16.40 1.95
CA LYS A 444 19.98 17.09 0.91
C LYS A 444 20.79 18.08 0.07
N LYS A 445 22.02 18.37 0.40
CA LYS A 445 22.95 19.19 -0.40
C LYS A 445 23.88 18.33 -1.27
N GLY A 446 23.75 17.02 -1.18
CA GLY A 446 24.62 16.06 -1.88
C GLY A 446 25.98 15.84 -1.21
N LYS A 447 26.15 16.36 0.01
CA LYS A 447 27.39 16.12 0.76
C LYS A 447 27.37 14.69 1.33
N VAL A 448 28.42 13.95 1.07
CA VAL A 448 28.63 12.64 1.70
C VAL A 448 28.80 12.84 3.20
N ILE A 449 27.91 12.21 3.97
CA ILE A 449 27.94 12.20 5.42
C ILE A 449 28.78 11.02 5.89
N ARG A 450 28.62 9.87 5.21
CA ARG A 450 29.27 8.62 5.60
C ARG A 450 29.39 7.65 4.41
N LYS A 451 30.45 6.84 4.45
CA LYS A 451 30.58 5.59 3.70
C LYS A 451 30.07 4.43 4.57
N ILE A 452 29.31 3.48 3.98
CA ILE A 452 28.71 2.32 4.67
C ILE A 452 29.12 1.00 4.05
#